data_452d5936b8d21c82d8b7982f42efd142
#
_entry.id   452d5936b8d21c82d8b7982f42efd142
#
_cell.length_a   1.000
_cell.length_b   1.000
_cell.length_c   1.000
_cell.angle_alpha   90.00
_cell.angle_beta   90.00
_cell.angle_gamma   90.00
#
_symmetry.space_group_name_H-M   'P 1'
#
loop_
_entity.id
_entity.type
_entity.pdbx_description
1 polymer ?
#
loop_
_entity_poly.entity_id
_entity_poly.type
_entity_poly.pdbx_seq_one_letter_code
_entity_poly.pdbx_strand_id
1 'polypeptide(L)'
;IRVDIVFTDPVLAIAGKTLNEMRDYARETGDTFITTEVRLSQGHFRGLREDGGMLSIYTSVRTHKILGAELCAFKGDKIAQLLALAMENGLTVETLAKYSFFNLSAETVITKAAQEALKKLNKK
;
A
#
# COMPACT_ATOMS: atom_id res chain seq x y z
N ILE A 1 -7.62 -2.17 -12.80
CA ILE A 1 -6.98 -1.41 -11.71
C ILE A 1 -5.91 -0.51 -12.31
N ARG A 2 -6.02 0.76 -12.04
CA ARG A 2 -5.09 1.74 -12.57
C ARG A 2 -3.72 1.60 -11.91
N VAL A 3 -2.65 1.75 -12.71
CA VAL A 3 -1.29 1.89 -12.21
C VAL A 3 -0.65 3.05 -12.96
N ASP A 4 -0.28 4.10 -12.26
CA ASP A 4 0.41 5.24 -12.83
C ASP A 4 1.81 5.33 -12.20
N ILE A 5 2.83 5.42 -13.01
CA ILE A 5 4.21 5.42 -12.55
C ILE A 5 4.97 6.57 -13.18
N VAL A 6 5.68 7.34 -12.36
CA VAL A 6 6.62 8.35 -12.81
C VAL A 6 8.00 7.92 -12.36
N PHE A 7 8.88 7.66 -13.33
CA PHE A 7 10.22 7.13 -13.04
C PHE A 7 11.18 8.25 -12.65
N THR A 8 10.93 8.79 -11.48
CA THR A 8 11.82 9.72 -10.82
C THR A 8 12.70 8.95 -9.84
N ASP A 9 13.49 9.61 -9.04
CA ASP A 9 14.35 8.98 -8.04
C ASP A 9 14.09 9.69 -6.72
N PRO A 10 13.30 9.10 -5.82
CA PRO A 10 12.64 7.78 -5.92
C PRO A 10 11.43 7.78 -6.85
N VAL A 11 10.97 6.60 -7.19
CA VAL A 11 9.84 6.41 -8.09
C VAL A 11 8.54 6.84 -7.41
N LEU A 12 7.72 7.60 -8.13
CA LEU A 12 6.37 7.96 -7.70
C LEU A 12 5.37 7.03 -8.37
N ALA A 13 4.42 6.51 -7.63
CA ALA A 13 3.45 5.59 -8.24
C ALA A 13 2.11 5.64 -7.52
N ILE A 14 1.07 5.30 -8.27
CA ILE A 14 -0.29 5.16 -7.77
C ILE A 14 -0.79 3.80 -8.24
N ALA A 15 -1.40 3.05 -7.33
CA ALA A 15 -2.09 1.81 -7.69
C ALA A 15 -3.53 1.93 -7.18
N GLY A 16 -4.50 1.74 -8.07
CA GLY A 16 -5.91 1.88 -7.71
C GLY A 16 -6.30 3.33 -7.46
N LYS A 17 -6.95 3.59 -6.33
CA LYS A 17 -7.51 4.92 -6.02
C LYS A 17 -6.51 5.78 -5.25
N THR A 18 -6.51 7.08 -5.57
CA THR A 18 -5.82 8.09 -4.76
C THR A 18 -6.66 8.41 -3.52
N LEU A 19 -6.11 9.18 -2.60
CA LEU A 19 -6.84 9.61 -1.41
C LEU A 19 -8.11 10.37 -1.78
N ASN A 20 -8.03 11.27 -2.76
CA ASN A 20 -9.20 12.01 -3.19
C ASN A 20 -10.26 11.09 -3.77
N GLU A 21 -9.85 10.12 -4.56
CA GLU A 21 -10.77 9.15 -5.13
C GLU A 21 -11.38 8.26 -4.05
N MET A 22 -10.63 7.97 -2.98
CA MET A 22 -11.17 7.21 -1.85
C MET A 22 -12.23 8.01 -1.10
N ARG A 23 -12.03 9.32 -0.98
CA ARG A 23 -13.04 10.18 -0.34
C ARG A 23 -14.34 10.17 -1.15
N ASP A 24 -14.22 10.23 -2.47
CA ASP A 24 -15.40 10.15 -3.34
C ASP A 24 -16.09 8.79 -3.21
N TYR A 25 -15.31 7.73 -3.20
CA TYR A 25 -15.81 6.37 -3.03
C TYR A 25 -16.58 6.24 -1.71
N ALA A 26 -16.02 6.75 -0.62
CA ALA A 26 -16.66 6.68 0.69
C ALA A 26 -18.00 7.44 0.69
N ARG A 27 -17.99 8.60 0.04
CA ARG A 27 -19.20 9.43 -0.06
C ARG A 27 -20.28 8.74 -0.88
N GLU A 28 -19.88 8.07 -1.96
CA GLU A 28 -20.82 7.44 -2.88
C GLU A 28 -21.37 6.12 -2.38
N THR A 29 -20.57 5.36 -1.64
CA THR A 29 -20.93 4.00 -1.23
C THR A 29 -21.37 3.91 0.23
N GLY A 30 -21.04 4.91 1.04
CA GLY A 30 -21.27 4.83 2.48
C GLY A 30 -20.25 3.99 3.23
N ASP A 31 -19.30 3.36 2.53
CA ASP A 31 -18.20 2.66 3.15
C ASP A 31 -17.22 3.67 3.75
N THR A 32 -16.50 3.26 4.77
CA THR A 32 -15.41 4.07 5.31
C THR A 32 -14.09 3.38 5.00
N PHE A 33 -13.01 4.13 5.08
CA PHE A 33 -11.70 3.54 4.84
C PHE A 33 -10.70 4.08 5.85
N ILE A 34 -9.61 3.33 6.01
CA ILE A 34 -8.48 3.78 6.82
C ILE A 34 -7.29 4.03 5.92
N THR A 35 -6.44 4.96 6.33
CA THR A 35 -5.18 5.25 5.66
C THR A 35 -4.05 4.73 6.53
N THR A 36 -3.15 3.97 5.93
CA THR A 36 -1.99 3.44 6.62
C THR A 36 -0.74 3.90 5.90
N GLU A 37 0.16 4.56 6.63
CA GLU A 37 1.42 5.03 6.06
C GLU A 37 2.57 4.22 6.64
N VAL A 38 3.49 3.81 5.77
CA VAL A 38 4.70 3.14 6.18
C VAL A 38 5.90 3.84 5.56
N ARG A 39 6.87 4.18 6.37
CA ARG A 39 8.10 4.80 5.89
C ARG A 39 9.09 3.72 5.51
N LEU A 40 9.78 3.93 4.39
CA LEU A 40 10.69 2.95 3.82
C LEU A 40 12.13 3.13 4.27
N SER A 41 12.41 4.15 5.05
CA SER A 41 13.75 4.41 5.56
C SER A 41 14.09 3.59 6.80
N GLN A 42 13.23 2.68 7.21
CA GLN A 42 13.40 1.88 8.42
C GLN A 42 13.56 0.41 8.09
N GLY A 43 14.23 -0.31 8.99
CA GLY A 43 14.32 -1.75 8.90
C GLY A 43 15.23 -2.21 7.77
N HIS A 44 14.74 -3.16 7.01
CA HIS A 44 15.53 -3.85 5.99
C HIS A 44 16.02 -2.94 4.88
N PHE A 45 15.40 -1.79 4.71
CA PHE A 45 15.80 -0.89 3.63
C PHE A 45 17.04 -0.08 3.93
N ARG A 46 17.55 -0.14 5.15
CA ARG A 46 18.65 0.73 5.55
C ARG A 46 19.93 0.47 4.78
N GLY A 47 20.12 -0.71 4.28
CA GLY A 47 21.30 -1.03 3.49
C GLY A 47 21.10 -0.80 2.01
N LEU A 48 19.91 -0.42 1.59
CA LEU A 48 19.58 -0.16 0.21
C LEU A 48 19.53 1.35 -0.01
N ARG A 49 19.42 1.75 -1.25
CA ARG A 49 19.36 3.16 -1.56
C ARG A 49 17.93 3.65 -1.43
N GLU A 50 17.54 3.95 -0.20
CA GLU A 50 16.14 4.22 0.10
C GLU A 50 15.94 5.48 0.88
N ASP A 51 16.67 6.49 0.62
CA ASP A 51 16.72 7.73 1.39
C ASP A 51 15.36 8.37 1.56
N GLY A 52 14.60 7.80 2.42
CA GLY A 52 13.23 8.22 2.59
C GLY A 52 12.36 7.54 1.55
N GLY A 53 11.13 7.73 1.64
CA GLY A 53 10.14 7.08 0.82
C GLY A 53 8.99 6.67 1.71
N MET A 54 7.84 6.53 1.11
CA MET A 54 6.64 6.30 1.88
C MET A 54 5.64 5.54 1.03
N LEU A 55 4.93 4.66 1.68
CA LEU A 55 3.79 3.96 1.08
C LEU A 55 2.57 4.28 1.92
N SER A 56 1.51 4.73 1.26
CA SER A 56 0.19 4.89 1.88
C SER A 56 -0.76 3.91 1.21
N ILE A 57 -1.47 3.12 1.99
CA ILE A 57 -2.52 2.26 1.47
C ILE A 57 -3.87 2.68 2.05
N TYR A 58 -4.91 2.46 1.26
CA TYR A 58 -6.29 2.82 1.62
C TYR A 58 -7.11 1.54 1.65
N THR A 59 -7.62 1.21 2.84
CA THR A 59 -8.27 -0.07 3.10
C THR A 59 -9.71 0.14 3.50
N SER A 60 -10.63 -0.59 2.86
CA SER A 60 -12.04 -0.57 3.21
C SER A 60 -12.25 -1.14 4.60
N VAL A 61 -12.99 -0.43 5.45
CA VAL A 61 -13.33 -0.93 6.78
C VAL A 61 -14.31 -2.09 6.68
N ARG A 62 -15.17 -2.06 5.67
CA ARG A 62 -16.20 -3.09 5.53
C ARG A 62 -15.65 -4.40 4.98
N THR A 63 -14.78 -4.35 3.98
CA THR A 63 -14.32 -5.57 3.29
C THR A 63 -12.89 -5.96 3.63
N HIS A 64 -12.11 -5.05 4.22
CA HIS A 64 -10.68 -5.22 4.48
C HIS A 64 -9.83 -5.35 3.22
N LYS A 65 -10.39 -4.99 2.07
CA LYS A 65 -9.64 -4.98 0.81
C LYS A 65 -8.91 -3.67 0.66
N ILE A 66 -7.73 -3.73 0.06
CA ILE A 66 -7.01 -2.52 -0.32
C ILE A 66 -7.62 -2.01 -1.61
N LEU A 67 -8.01 -0.75 -1.62
CA LEU A 67 -8.67 -0.12 -2.76
C LEU A 67 -7.80 0.91 -3.45
N GLY A 68 -6.72 1.31 -2.82
CA GLY A 68 -5.82 2.28 -3.42
C GLY A 68 -4.51 2.36 -2.67
N ALA A 69 -3.51 2.94 -3.33
CA ALA A 69 -2.20 3.15 -2.74
C ALA A 69 -1.49 4.26 -3.48
N GLU A 70 -0.72 5.05 -2.74
CA GLU A 70 0.13 6.08 -3.30
C GLU A 70 1.49 5.92 -2.65
N LEU A 71 2.55 6.01 -3.45
CA LEU A 71 3.88 5.78 -2.91
C LEU A 71 4.95 6.58 -3.61
N CYS A 72 6.03 6.78 -2.88
CA CYS A 72 7.25 7.39 -3.39
C CYS A 72 8.38 6.53 -2.82
N ALA A 73 9.01 5.71 -3.64
CA ALA A 73 9.91 4.68 -3.09
C ALA A 73 10.90 4.16 -4.11
N PHE A 74 12.05 3.73 -3.60
CA PHE A 74 12.97 2.93 -4.39
C PHE A 74 12.23 1.66 -4.84
N LYS A 75 12.31 1.35 -6.13
CA LYS A 75 11.57 0.23 -6.73
C LYS A 75 10.05 0.36 -6.56
N GLY A 76 9.57 1.60 -6.49
CA GLY A 76 8.15 1.87 -6.31
C GLY A 76 7.28 1.29 -7.42
N ASP A 77 7.82 1.18 -8.65
CA ASP A 77 7.10 0.57 -9.76
C ASP A 77 6.75 -0.90 -9.46
N LYS A 78 7.66 -1.62 -8.83
CA LYS A 78 7.41 -3.02 -8.47
C LYS A 78 6.36 -3.14 -7.37
N ILE A 79 6.47 -2.28 -6.37
CA ILE A 79 5.52 -2.26 -5.26
C ILE A 79 4.12 -1.94 -5.77
N ALA A 80 4.00 -0.93 -6.64
CA ALA A 80 2.71 -0.52 -7.18
C ALA A 80 2.08 -1.63 -8.00
N GLN A 81 2.86 -2.33 -8.82
CA GLN A 81 2.33 -3.39 -9.65
C GLN A 81 1.86 -4.58 -8.83
N LEU A 82 2.59 -4.94 -7.76
CA LEU A 82 2.14 -6.01 -6.87
C LEU A 82 0.87 -5.61 -6.12
N LEU A 83 0.76 -4.38 -5.68
CA LEU A 83 -0.45 -3.90 -5.03
C LEU A 83 -1.63 -3.92 -6.00
N ALA A 84 -1.40 -3.52 -7.25
CA ALA A 84 -2.46 -3.57 -8.25
C ALA A 84 -2.91 -5.00 -8.51
N LEU A 85 -1.98 -5.94 -8.57
CA LEU A 85 -2.32 -7.35 -8.74
C LEU A 85 -3.16 -7.86 -7.56
N ALA A 86 -2.78 -7.48 -6.36
CA ALA A 86 -3.53 -7.84 -5.16
C ALA A 86 -4.95 -7.27 -5.21
N MET A 87 -5.08 -6.00 -5.61
CA MET A 87 -6.39 -5.37 -5.74
C MET A 87 -7.25 -6.04 -6.79
N GLU A 88 -6.65 -6.39 -7.93
CA GLU A 88 -7.36 -7.04 -9.03
C GLU A 88 -7.96 -8.37 -8.58
N ASN A 89 -7.30 -9.04 -7.65
CA ASN A 89 -7.75 -10.33 -7.13
C ASN A 89 -8.53 -10.20 -5.82
N GLY A 90 -8.84 -8.99 -5.41
CA GLY A 90 -9.65 -8.76 -4.22
C GLY A 90 -9.02 -9.26 -2.92
N LEU A 91 -7.70 -9.21 -2.83
CA LEU A 91 -7.03 -9.69 -1.63
C LEU A 91 -7.27 -8.74 -0.46
N THR A 92 -7.37 -9.31 0.73
CA THR A 92 -7.56 -8.54 1.96
C THR A 92 -6.23 -8.27 2.63
N VAL A 93 -6.24 -7.30 3.57
CA VAL A 93 -5.03 -7.04 4.35
C VAL A 93 -4.65 -8.24 5.22
N GLU A 94 -5.62 -9.07 5.61
CA GLU A 94 -5.31 -10.31 6.34
C GLU A 94 -4.41 -11.22 5.51
N THR A 95 -4.78 -11.42 4.26
CA THR A 95 -3.98 -12.26 3.36
C THR A 95 -2.59 -11.68 3.15
N LEU A 96 -2.51 -10.38 2.89
CA LEU A 96 -1.22 -9.74 2.62
C LEU A 96 -0.34 -9.69 3.86
N ALA A 97 -0.93 -9.55 5.04
CA ALA A 97 -0.17 -9.51 6.29
C ALA A 97 0.53 -10.83 6.59
N LYS A 98 -0.01 -11.92 6.06
CA LYS A 98 0.57 -13.26 6.25
C LYS A 98 1.53 -13.67 5.14
N TYR A 99 1.54 -12.94 4.03
CA TYR A 99 2.35 -13.34 2.90
C TYR A 99 3.83 -13.08 3.20
N SER A 100 4.66 -14.06 2.90
CA SER A 100 6.09 -13.97 3.16
C SER A 100 6.84 -13.61 1.89
N PHE A 101 7.14 -12.33 1.72
CA PHE A 101 8.08 -11.91 0.71
C PHE A 101 9.50 -12.22 1.18
N PHE A 102 10.43 -12.31 0.26
CA PHE A 102 11.82 -12.52 0.60
C PHE A 102 12.32 -11.33 1.45
N ASN A 103 12.94 -11.62 2.56
CA ASN A 103 13.51 -10.57 3.43
C ASN A 103 14.51 -9.74 2.64
N LEU A 104 14.58 -8.46 2.94
CA LEU A 104 15.46 -7.50 2.28
C LEU A 104 15.00 -7.10 0.88
N SER A 105 13.82 -7.56 0.45
CA SER A 105 13.26 -7.09 -0.80
C SER A 105 12.38 -5.87 -0.55
N ALA A 106 12.21 -5.05 -1.59
CA ALA A 106 11.35 -3.87 -1.47
C ALA A 106 9.90 -4.24 -1.18
N GLU A 107 9.50 -5.41 -1.66
CA GLU A 107 8.11 -5.86 -1.54
C GLU A 107 7.70 -6.17 -0.09
N THR A 108 8.66 -6.36 0.83
CA THR A 108 8.30 -6.62 2.23
C THR A 108 7.54 -5.46 2.86
N VAL A 109 7.63 -4.26 2.30
CA VAL A 109 6.87 -3.13 2.81
C VAL A 109 5.36 -3.36 2.67
N ILE A 110 4.94 -4.14 1.68
CA ILE A 110 3.52 -4.46 1.50
C ILE A 110 3.00 -5.23 2.69
N THR A 111 3.74 -6.25 3.14
CA THR A 111 3.36 -7.03 4.32
C THR A 111 3.29 -6.13 5.55
N LYS A 112 4.27 -5.27 5.72
CA LYS A 112 4.29 -4.37 6.86
C LYS A 112 3.10 -3.41 6.85
N ALA A 113 2.78 -2.85 5.68
CA ALA A 113 1.64 -1.95 5.56
C ALA A 113 0.33 -2.69 5.88
N ALA A 114 0.19 -3.93 5.41
CA ALA A 114 -0.99 -4.72 5.70
C ALA A 114 -1.11 -5.03 7.18
N GLN A 115 0.00 -5.34 7.85
CA GLN A 115 0.00 -5.60 9.29
C GLN A 115 -0.42 -4.35 10.08
N GLU A 116 0.08 -3.18 9.68
CA GLU A 116 -0.31 -1.94 10.35
C GLU A 116 -1.78 -1.61 10.10
N ALA A 117 -2.28 -1.88 8.90
CA ALA A 117 -3.69 -1.68 8.59
C ALA A 117 -4.57 -2.59 9.46
N LEU A 118 -4.16 -3.84 9.64
CA LEU A 118 -4.90 -4.77 10.51
C LEU A 118 -4.98 -4.25 11.94
N LYS A 119 -3.88 -3.69 12.46
CA LYS A 119 -3.89 -3.12 13.80
C LYS A 119 -4.92 -2.01 13.92
N LYS A 120 -5.01 -1.16 12.90
CA LYS A 120 -5.99 -0.08 12.89
C LYS A 120 -7.41 -0.60 12.83
N LEU A 121 -7.65 -1.62 12.01
CA LEU A 121 -8.99 -2.20 11.88
C LEU A 121 -9.44 -2.89 13.17
N ASN A 122 -8.50 -3.49 13.90
CA ASN A 122 -8.82 -4.25 15.10
C ASN A 122 -8.93 -3.41 16.37
N LYS A 123 -8.67 -2.10 16.27
CA LYS A 123 -8.73 -1.21 17.42
C LYS A 123 -10.14 -0.77 17.79
N LYS A 124 -11.11 -1.23 17.11
CA LYS A 124 -12.49 -0.83 17.40
C LYS A 124 -13.11 -1.63 18.53
#